data_bcab446993ced5cf2a6980c9d198f590
#
_entry.id   bcab446993ced5cf2a6980c9d198f590
#
_cell.length_a   1.000
_cell.length_b   1.000
_cell.length_c   1.000
_cell.angle_alpha   90.00
_cell.angle_beta   90.00
_cell.angle_gamma   90.00
#
_symmetry.space_group_name_H-M   'P 1'
#
loop_
_entity.id
_entity.type
_entity.pdbx_description
1 polymer ?
#
loop_
_entity_poly.entity_id
_entity_poly.type
_entity_poly.pdbx_seq_one_letter_code
_entity_poly.pdbx_strand_id
1 'polypeptide(L)'
;ALGRKIADEITNRYKIPIIAAEKQRKAEFIELFNDHLRQNLIKIKKGSDISEEMELLCWNDDKFRDGVYEENKDTPNHCCDAALYAWRYIFNYLYEPEIDPFDMTNPSEKRMLYRMQEENKKQEYEEVEVVAEWNS
;
A
#
# COMPACT_ATOMS: atom_id res chain seq x y z
N ALA A 1 -1.86 -21.37 -11.79
CA ALA A 1 -2.68 -21.57 -13.00
C ALA A 1 -4.17 -21.79 -12.73
N LEU A 2 -4.57 -22.53 -11.68
CA LEU A 2 -5.98 -22.80 -11.38
C LEU A 2 -6.72 -21.52 -10.94
N GLY A 3 -6.13 -20.73 -10.06
CA GLY A 3 -6.74 -19.50 -9.54
C GLY A 3 -7.08 -18.47 -10.63
N ARG A 4 -6.24 -18.33 -11.66
CA ARG A 4 -6.52 -17.43 -12.78
C ARG A 4 -7.76 -17.87 -13.56
N LYS A 5 -7.91 -19.17 -13.83
CA LYS A 5 -9.09 -19.70 -14.53
C LYS A 5 -10.40 -19.47 -13.77
N ILE A 6 -10.36 -19.61 -12.44
CA ILE A 6 -11.51 -19.35 -11.58
C ILE A 6 -11.87 -17.86 -11.59
N ALA A 7 -10.88 -16.98 -11.49
CA ALA A 7 -11.07 -15.53 -11.56
C ALA A 7 -11.69 -15.11 -12.90
N ASP A 8 -11.19 -15.65 -14.02
CA ASP A 8 -11.71 -15.40 -15.36
C ASP A 8 -13.18 -15.88 -15.48
N GLU A 9 -13.50 -17.07 -14.94
CA GLU A 9 -14.86 -17.61 -14.96
C GLU A 9 -15.82 -16.73 -14.16
N ILE A 10 -15.44 -16.32 -12.95
CA ILE A 10 -16.27 -15.45 -12.11
C ILE A 10 -16.48 -14.09 -12.81
N THR A 11 -15.42 -13.51 -13.35
CA THR A 11 -15.50 -12.24 -14.08
C THR A 11 -16.44 -12.35 -15.28
N ASN A 12 -16.34 -13.44 -16.05
CA ASN A 12 -17.17 -13.65 -17.25
C ASN A 12 -18.63 -13.92 -16.91
N ARG A 13 -18.90 -14.74 -15.87
CA ARG A 13 -20.24 -15.16 -15.47
C ARG A 13 -21.00 -14.09 -14.71
N TYR A 14 -20.35 -13.43 -13.78
CA TYR A 14 -21.00 -12.51 -12.83
C TYR A 14 -20.68 -11.03 -13.12
N LYS A 15 -19.80 -10.75 -14.07
CA LYS A 15 -19.32 -9.39 -14.38
C LYS A 15 -18.66 -8.69 -13.18
N ILE A 16 -18.12 -9.48 -12.25
CA ILE A 16 -17.37 -8.99 -11.10
C ILE A 16 -15.88 -9.07 -11.45
N PRO A 17 -15.17 -7.94 -11.57
CA PRO A 17 -13.74 -7.95 -11.87
C PRO A 17 -12.96 -8.52 -10.68
N ILE A 18 -12.23 -9.61 -10.91
CA ILE A 18 -11.31 -10.17 -9.92
C ILE A 18 -9.88 -9.87 -10.38
N ILE A 19 -9.17 -9.15 -9.57
CA ILE A 19 -7.78 -8.78 -9.81
C ILE A 19 -6.89 -9.39 -8.72
N ALA A 20 -5.62 -9.64 -9.09
CA ALA A 20 -4.66 -10.14 -8.12
C ALA A 20 -4.31 -9.03 -7.11
N ALA A 21 -4.29 -9.38 -5.82
CA ALA A 21 -3.84 -8.47 -4.79
C ALA A 21 -2.32 -8.23 -4.90
N GLU A 22 -1.91 -6.99 -4.76
CA GLU A 22 -0.49 -6.60 -4.63
C GLU A 22 0.03 -7.04 -3.26
N LYS A 23 1.08 -7.87 -3.24
CA LYS A 23 1.62 -8.47 -2.00
C LYS A 23 3.01 -7.96 -1.60
N GLN A 24 3.66 -7.19 -2.46
CA GLN A 24 4.98 -6.65 -2.16
C GLN A 24 4.91 -5.64 -1.01
N ARG A 25 5.98 -5.56 -0.23
CA ARG A 25 6.12 -4.58 0.87
C ARG A 25 4.99 -4.66 1.90
N LYS A 26 4.52 -5.88 2.21
CA LYS A 26 3.37 -6.12 3.11
C LYS A 26 3.56 -5.44 4.47
N ALA A 27 4.75 -5.53 5.07
CA ALA A 27 5.03 -4.95 6.39
C ALA A 27 4.79 -3.43 6.42
N GLU A 28 5.21 -2.70 5.40
CA GLU A 28 5.02 -1.26 5.31
C GLU A 28 3.53 -0.89 5.19
N PHE A 29 2.77 -1.66 4.42
CA PHE A 29 1.33 -1.47 4.33
C PHE A 29 0.59 -1.84 5.62
N ILE A 30 1.10 -2.77 6.42
CA ILE A 30 0.59 -3.05 7.76
C ILE A 30 0.77 -1.81 8.66
N GLU A 31 1.91 -1.15 8.62
CA GLU A 31 2.14 0.08 9.39
C GLU A 31 1.19 1.21 8.98
N LEU A 32 1.00 1.44 7.69
CA LEU A 32 0.06 2.44 7.18
C LEU A 32 -1.40 2.09 7.56
N PHE A 33 -1.79 0.83 7.49
CA PHE A 33 -3.10 0.35 7.90
C PHE A 33 -3.33 0.58 9.40
N ASN A 34 -2.34 0.25 10.23
CA ASN A 34 -2.36 0.49 11.66
C ASN A 34 -2.46 1.99 11.99
N ASP A 35 -1.80 2.84 11.22
CA ASP A 35 -1.90 4.28 11.38
C ASP A 35 -3.33 4.78 11.09
N HIS A 36 -3.97 4.30 10.04
CA HIS A 36 -5.37 4.59 9.74
C HIS A 36 -6.33 4.10 10.84
N LEU A 37 -6.04 2.96 11.48
CA LEU A 37 -6.80 2.50 12.63
C LEU A 37 -6.63 3.45 13.83
N ARG A 38 -5.40 3.90 14.13
CA ARG A 38 -5.12 4.87 15.21
C ARG A 38 -5.81 6.21 14.99
N GLN A 39 -5.87 6.65 13.74
CA GLN A 39 -6.55 7.90 13.35
C GLN A 39 -8.08 7.75 13.28
N ASN A 40 -8.66 6.58 13.57
CA ASN A 40 -10.08 6.27 13.43
C ASN A 40 -10.66 6.43 12.01
N LEU A 41 -9.83 6.39 10.99
CA LEU A 41 -10.24 6.40 9.59
C LEU A 41 -10.82 5.04 9.16
N ILE A 42 -10.39 3.98 9.84
CA ILE A 42 -10.92 2.62 9.69
C ILE A 42 -11.49 2.18 11.04
N LYS A 43 -12.64 1.52 11.01
CA LYS A 43 -13.28 0.97 12.20
C LYS A 43 -13.61 -0.50 11.96
N ILE A 44 -13.18 -1.34 12.89
CA ILE A 44 -13.45 -2.77 12.88
C ILE A 44 -14.49 -3.10 13.96
N LYS A 45 -15.50 -3.89 13.60
CA LYS A 45 -16.52 -4.31 14.55
C LYS A 45 -15.89 -5.26 15.57
N LYS A 46 -16.04 -4.95 16.85
CA LYS A 46 -15.61 -5.82 17.95
C LYS A 46 -16.35 -7.17 17.90
N GLY A 47 -15.61 -8.27 18.11
CA GLY A 47 -16.15 -9.62 18.05
C GLY A 47 -16.45 -10.10 16.61
N SER A 48 -15.84 -9.50 15.61
CA SER A 48 -15.79 -10.03 14.26
C SER A 48 -14.54 -10.88 14.07
N ASP A 49 -14.56 -11.79 13.09
CA ASP A 49 -13.42 -12.66 12.76
C ASP A 49 -12.12 -11.85 12.56
N ILE A 50 -12.21 -10.68 11.93
CA ILE A 50 -11.06 -9.76 11.77
C ILE A 50 -10.55 -9.29 13.13
N SER A 51 -11.45 -8.88 14.06
CA SER A 51 -10.99 -8.39 15.37
C SER A 51 -10.38 -9.49 16.22
N GLU A 52 -10.89 -10.70 16.11
CA GLU A 52 -10.35 -11.88 16.81
C GLU A 52 -8.97 -12.28 16.25
N GLU A 53 -8.82 -12.31 14.93
CA GLU A 53 -7.52 -12.55 14.31
C GLU A 53 -6.50 -11.47 14.66
N MET A 54 -6.88 -10.18 14.66
CA MET A 54 -5.98 -9.07 14.99
C MET A 54 -5.45 -9.14 16.43
N GLU A 55 -6.24 -9.68 17.37
CA GLU A 55 -5.80 -9.87 18.76
C GLU A 55 -4.75 -10.99 18.89
N LEU A 56 -4.74 -11.95 17.97
CA LEU A 56 -3.83 -13.10 17.98
C LEU A 56 -2.61 -12.91 17.08
N LEU A 57 -2.74 -12.08 16.04
CA LEU A 57 -1.71 -11.93 15.02
C LEU A 57 -0.47 -11.23 15.59
N CYS A 58 0.67 -11.89 15.48
CA CYS A 58 1.95 -11.37 15.94
C CYS A 58 3.07 -11.68 14.93
N TRP A 59 4.16 -10.94 15.06
CA TRP A 59 5.38 -11.24 14.32
C TRP A 59 6.03 -12.53 14.85
N ASN A 60 6.78 -13.21 13.98
CA ASN A 60 7.63 -14.31 14.41
C ASN A 60 8.79 -13.75 15.22
N ASP A 61 8.89 -14.13 16.50
CA ASP A 61 9.87 -13.57 17.45
C ASP A 61 11.32 -13.75 17.00
N ASP A 62 11.67 -14.90 16.45
CA ASP A 62 13.04 -15.19 16.02
C ASP A 62 13.42 -14.35 14.81
N LYS A 63 12.53 -14.23 13.84
CA LYS A 63 12.72 -13.41 12.65
C LYS A 63 12.75 -11.92 12.97
N PHE A 64 11.89 -11.49 13.88
CA PHE A 64 11.83 -10.09 14.31
C PHE A 64 13.12 -9.65 14.99
N ARG A 65 13.75 -10.51 15.80
CA ARG A 65 15.07 -10.25 16.38
C ARG A 65 16.17 -10.05 15.34
N ASP A 66 16.05 -10.72 14.21
CA ASP A 66 16.96 -10.59 13.06
C ASP A 66 16.59 -9.40 12.14
N GLY A 67 15.60 -8.58 12.52
CA GLY A 67 15.13 -7.43 11.73
C GLY A 67 14.24 -7.82 10.55
N VAL A 68 13.74 -9.05 10.50
CA VAL A 68 12.86 -9.55 9.44
C VAL A 68 11.41 -9.56 9.93
N TYR A 69 10.54 -8.80 9.29
CA TYR A 69 9.11 -8.74 9.58
C TYR A 69 8.37 -9.88 8.87
N GLU A 70 8.27 -11.01 9.53
CA GLU A 70 7.52 -12.20 9.10
C GLU A 70 6.46 -12.53 10.13
N GLU A 71 5.21 -12.71 9.69
CA GLU A 71 4.11 -13.09 10.59
C GLU A 71 4.32 -14.51 11.13
N ASN A 72 3.84 -14.74 12.36
CA ASN A 72 3.86 -16.08 12.95
C ASN A 72 2.91 -16.99 12.16
N LYS A 73 3.44 -18.11 11.66
CA LYS A 73 2.68 -19.08 10.82
C LYS A 73 1.65 -19.89 11.61
N ASP A 74 1.77 -19.89 12.93
CA ASP A 74 0.85 -20.62 13.80
C ASP A 74 -0.41 -19.80 14.15
N THR A 75 -0.44 -18.52 13.74
CA THR A 75 -1.60 -17.64 13.95
C THR A 75 -2.40 -17.47 12.66
N PRO A 76 -3.73 -17.53 12.72
CA PRO A 76 -4.58 -17.26 11.57
C PRO A 76 -4.44 -15.78 11.15
N ASN A 77 -4.41 -15.52 9.85
CA ASN A 77 -4.27 -14.16 9.29
C ASN A 77 -5.15 -13.91 8.06
N HIS A 78 -6.07 -14.80 7.76
CA HIS A 78 -6.81 -14.76 6.50
C HIS A 78 -7.74 -13.55 6.39
N CYS A 79 -8.45 -13.21 7.47
CA CYS A 79 -9.34 -12.06 7.52
C CYS A 79 -8.54 -10.75 7.57
N CYS A 80 -7.44 -10.74 8.33
CA CYS A 80 -6.52 -9.61 8.39
C CYS A 80 -5.88 -9.32 7.02
N ASP A 81 -5.43 -10.36 6.31
CA ASP A 81 -4.89 -10.24 4.97
C ASP A 81 -5.93 -9.73 3.97
N ALA A 82 -7.14 -10.27 4.02
CA ALA A 82 -8.22 -9.82 3.15
C ALA A 82 -8.56 -8.34 3.38
N ALA A 83 -8.63 -7.91 4.64
CA ALA A 83 -8.86 -6.51 5.00
C ALA A 83 -7.72 -5.60 4.53
N LEU A 84 -6.47 -6.00 4.79
CA LEU A 84 -5.28 -5.25 4.36
C LEU A 84 -5.23 -5.06 2.85
N TYR A 85 -5.45 -6.13 2.07
CA TYR A 85 -5.39 -6.05 0.61
C TYR A 85 -6.55 -5.27 0.01
N ALA A 86 -7.76 -5.36 0.58
CA ALA A 86 -8.89 -4.54 0.18
C ALA A 86 -8.65 -3.06 0.46
N TRP A 87 -8.17 -2.74 1.65
CA TRP A 87 -7.79 -1.40 2.05
C TRP A 87 -6.67 -0.85 1.15
N ARG A 88 -5.60 -1.61 0.94
CA ARG A 88 -4.49 -1.24 0.08
C ARG A 88 -4.93 -0.91 -1.34
N TYR A 89 -5.85 -1.68 -1.90
CA TYR A 89 -6.39 -1.42 -3.22
C TYR A 89 -7.11 -0.06 -3.31
N ILE A 90 -7.80 0.33 -2.24
CA ILE A 90 -8.52 1.61 -2.18
C ILE A 90 -7.58 2.78 -1.91
N PHE A 91 -6.57 2.58 -1.06
CA PHE A 91 -5.68 3.62 -0.55
C PHE A 91 -4.22 3.48 -1.00
N ASN A 92 -3.96 2.83 -2.11
CA ASN A 92 -2.60 2.64 -2.64
C ASN A 92 -1.89 3.96 -2.96
N TYR A 93 -2.63 5.03 -3.18
CA TYR A 93 -2.09 6.38 -3.41
C TYR A 93 -1.43 7.00 -2.16
N LEU A 94 -1.67 6.44 -0.97
CA LEU A 94 -1.01 6.89 0.26
C LEU A 94 0.45 6.43 0.35
N TYR A 95 0.81 5.47 -0.48
CA TYR A 95 2.14 4.93 -0.55
C TYR A 95 2.82 5.34 -1.85
N GLU A 96 3.69 6.33 -1.76
CA GLU A 96 4.63 6.66 -2.84
C GLU A 96 5.92 5.87 -2.59
N PRO A 97 6.30 4.91 -3.47
CA PRO A 97 7.56 4.22 -3.31
C PRO A 97 8.70 5.24 -3.37
N GLU A 98 9.64 5.17 -2.42
CA GLU A 98 10.90 5.91 -2.54
C GLU A 98 11.57 5.51 -3.85
N ILE A 99 11.61 6.43 -4.79
CA ILE A 99 12.34 6.24 -6.04
C ILE A 99 13.80 6.40 -5.68
N ASP A 100 14.53 5.29 -5.64
CA ASP A 100 15.98 5.36 -5.49
C ASP A 100 16.56 6.14 -6.69
N PRO A 101 17.08 7.36 -6.48
CA PRO A 101 17.61 8.17 -7.55
C PRO A 101 18.83 7.51 -8.23
N PHE A 102 19.39 6.46 -7.64
CA PHE A 102 20.52 5.71 -8.14
C PHE A 102 20.15 4.35 -8.75
N ASP A 103 18.86 3.98 -8.76
CA ASP A 103 18.43 2.80 -9.48
C ASP A 103 18.64 2.98 -10.98
N MET A 104 19.69 2.33 -11.48
CA MET A 104 20.16 2.40 -12.86
C MET A 104 19.52 1.36 -13.77
N THR A 105 18.53 0.60 -13.29
CA THR A 105 17.92 -0.49 -14.07
C THR A 105 17.21 0.01 -15.31
N ASN A 106 16.71 1.25 -15.30
CA ASN A 106 16.14 1.88 -16.50
C ASN A 106 16.51 3.36 -16.63
N PRO A 107 17.64 3.69 -17.30
CA PRO A 107 18.09 5.07 -17.44
C PRO A 107 17.12 6.02 -18.17
N SER A 108 16.26 5.48 -19.02
CA SER A 108 15.30 6.27 -19.81
C SER A 108 14.13 6.75 -18.95
N GLU A 109 13.57 5.86 -18.14
CA GLU A 109 12.48 6.18 -17.21
C GLU A 109 12.95 7.14 -16.12
N LYS A 110 14.16 6.94 -15.64
CA LYS A 110 14.79 7.84 -14.67
C LYS A 110 14.91 9.26 -15.18
N ARG A 111 15.40 9.45 -16.41
CA ARG A 111 15.52 10.78 -17.02
C ARG A 111 14.15 11.45 -17.19
N MET A 112 13.13 10.67 -17.49
CA MET A 112 11.76 11.16 -17.63
C MET A 112 11.19 11.62 -16.29
N LEU A 113 11.37 10.84 -15.22
CA LEU A 113 10.97 11.19 -13.86
C LEU A 113 11.68 12.44 -13.34
N TYR A 114 12.98 12.57 -13.56
CA TYR A 114 13.72 13.79 -13.19
C TYR A 114 13.19 15.04 -13.89
N ARG A 115 12.87 14.95 -15.18
CA ARG A 115 12.29 16.08 -15.90
C ARG A 115 10.92 16.48 -15.33
N MET A 116 10.06 15.51 -15.06
CA MET A 116 8.75 15.77 -14.47
C MET A 116 8.87 16.42 -13.08
N GLN A 117 9.80 15.96 -12.25
CA GLN A 117 10.04 16.57 -10.93
C GLN A 117 10.60 17.99 -11.03
N GLU A 118 11.49 18.25 -11.97
CA GLU A 118 12.02 19.62 -12.21
C GLU A 118 10.93 20.55 -12.75
N GLU A 119 10.08 20.07 -13.64
CA GLU A 119 8.95 20.84 -14.18
C GLU A 119 7.93 21.18 -13.09
N ASN A 120 7.57 20.22 -12.24
CA ASN A 120 6.67 20.44 -11.11
C ASN A 120 7.27 21.45 -10.11
N LYS A 121 8.55 21.34 -9.77
CA LYS A 121 9.20 22.32 -8.91
C LYS A 121 9.20 23.73 -9.50
N LYS A 122 9.41 23.88 -10.80
CA LYS A 122 9.34 25.18 -11.46
C LYS A 122 7.95 25.78 -11.40
N GLN A 123 6.90 24.97 -11.61
CA GLN A 123 5.52 25.44 -11.50
C GLN A 123 5.18 25.87 -10.08
N GLU A 124 5.64 25.14 -9.07
CA GLU A 124 5.42 25.47 -7.66
C GLU A 124 6.11 26.81 -7.28
N TYR A 125 7.31 27.06 -7.81
CA TYR A 125 8.00 28.34 -7.60
C TYR A 125 7.32 29.51 -8.33
N GLU A 126 6.84 29.31 -9.56
CA GLU A 126 6.11 30.33 -10.31
C GLU A 126 4.78 30.69 -9.65
N GLU A 127 4.04 29.71 -9.10
CA GLU A 127 2.82 29.97 -8.34
C GLU A 127 3.08 30.77 -7.05
N VAL A 128 4.18 30.50 -6.36
CA VAL A 128 4.56 31.25 -5.14
C VAL A 128 4.95 32.69 -5.46
N GLU A 129 5.67 32.93 -6.55
CA GLU A 129 6.03 34.30 -6.96
C GLU A 129 4.80 35.12 -7.36
N VAL A 130 3.86 34.53 -8.09
CA VAL A 130 2.62 35.21 -8.49
C VAL A 130 1.78 35.61 -7.26
N VAL A 131 1.70 34.76 -6.25
CA VAL A 131 0.97 35.07 -5.00
C VAL A 131 1.67 36.19 -4.20
N ALA A 132 2.99 36.24 -4.22
CA ALA A 132 3.76 37.30 -3.54
C ALA A 132 3.59 38.68 -4.19
N GLU A 133 3.48 38.75 -5.53
CA GLU A 133 3.22 39.99 -6.25
C GLU A 133 1.80 40.57 -6.00
N TRP A 134 0.79 39.72 -5.77
CA TRP A 134 -0.57 40.15 -5.48
C TRP A 134 -0.77 40.70 -4.07
N ASN A 135 0.16 40.46 -3.15
CA ASN A 135 0.09 40.93 -1.76
C ASN A 135 1.02 42.14 -1.47
N SER A 136 1.62 42.72 -2.49
CA SER A 136 2.44 43.90 -2.43
C SER A 136 1.67 45.12 -2.91
#